data_d2629e500d5a993b979cc1ee6b3e0ac7
#
_entry.id   d2629e500d5a993b979cc1ee6b3e0ac7
#
_cell.length_a   1.000
_cell.length_b   1.000
_cell.length_c   1.000
_cell.angle_alpha   90.00
_cell.angle_beta   90.00
_cell.angle_gamma   90.00
#
_symmetry.space_group_name_H-M   'P 1'
#
loop_
_entity.id
_entity.type
_entity.pdbx_description
1 polymer ?
#
loop_
_entity_poly.entity_id
_entity_poly.type
_entity_poly.pdbx_seq_one_letter_code
_entity_poly.pdbx_strand_id
1 'polypeptide(L)'
;NKAYNDFEWHWYHFNGTDFDAKRNKSGIYLIQGDNKGWADNDLVDNENGNFDYLMYANLDYKHPEVIENIYEWADWFVETTGVQGFRMDAVKHIDSFFMRNFIRDVKEKQGQDFYVFGEFWNGNEEDNNTYLEKIEKRFDLVDVSLHNNLHNASTAGADYDLTTIFDHSLVKNHPEHAVTFVDNHDTQRGQALESTVEEWFKPAAYALILLRED
;
A
#
# COMPACT_ATOMS: atom_id res chain seq x y z
N ASN A 1 18.49 -4.49 -14.35
CA ASN A 1 17.90 -4.32 -15.68
C ASN A 1 18.31 -2.96 -16.27
N LYS A 2 19.00 -2.98 -17.44
CA LYS A 2 19.46 -1.78 -18.11
C LYS A 2 18.54 -1.34 -19.25
N ALA A 3 17.25 -1.66 -19.13
CA ALA A 3 16.27 -1.37 -20.19
C ALA A 3 15.99 0.15 -20.34
N TYR A 4 16.14 0.91 -19.27
CA TYR A 4 15.86 2.35 -19.24
C TYR A 4 17.09 3.21 -18.87
N ASN A 5 18.06 2.66 -18.14
CA ASN A 5 19.31 3.34 -17.80
C ASN A 5 20.42 2.33 -17.42
N ASP A 6 21.61 2.85 -17.10
CA ASP A 6 22.78 2.07 -16.66
C ASP A 6 22.94 2.00 -15.14
N PHE A 7 21.90 2.30 -14.37
CA PHE A 7 21.92 2.32 -12.92
C PHE A 7 22.27 0.95 -12.33
N GLU A 8 23.17 0.93 -11.36
CA GLU A 8 23.56 -0.26 -10.62
C GLU A 8 23.23 -0.11 -9.14
N TRP A 9 22.51 -1.09 -8.61
CA TRP A 9 22.13 -1.12 -7.19
C TRP A 9 23.33 -1.51 -6.33
N HIS A 10 23.58 -0.71 -5.30
CA HIS A 10 24.61 -0.93 -4.28
C HIS A 10 23.99 -0.99 -2.89
N TRP A 11 24.74 -1.52 -1.91
CA TRP A 11 24.27 -1.66 -0.54
C TRP A 11 23.79 -0.34 0.09
N TYR A 12 24.38 0.78 -0.29
CA TYR A 12 24.03 2.10 0.24
C TYR A 12 22.71 2.67 -0.32
N HIS A 13 22.09 2.01 -1.29
CA HIS A 13 20.74 2.33 -1.75
C HIS A 13 19.65 1.70 -0.90
N PHE A 14 20.03 0.94 0.13
CA PHE A 14 19.11 0.25 1.03
C PHE A 14 19.34 0.73 2.46
N ASN A 15 18.27 0.73 3.28
CA ASN A 15 18.35 1.09 4.69
C ASN A 15 18.06 -0.06 5.63
N GLY A 16 17.47 -1.15 5.17
CA GLY A 16 17.15 -2.33 5.98
C GLY A 16 17.23 -3.64 5.22
N THR A 17 17.32 -4.75 5.97
CA THR A 17 17.28 -6.12 5.45
C THR A 17 16.79 -7.09 6.53
N ASP A 18 16.23 -8.22 6.13
CA ASP A 18 15.75 -9.27 7.04
C ASP A 18 16.72 -10.45 7.21
N PHE A 19 17.89 -10.39 6.59
CA PHE A 19 18.84 -11.49 6.63
C PHE A 19 20.30 -11.04 6.76
N ASP A 20 20.99 -11.50 7.83
CA ASP A 20 22.44 -11.38 8.00
C ASP A 20 23.12 -12.61 7.39
N ALA A 21 23.60 -12.48 6.14
CA ALA A 21 24.27 -13.56 5.42
C ALA A 21 25.56 -14.05 6.11
N LYS A 22 26.28 -13.17 6.82
CA LYS A 22 27.52 -13.53 7.53
C LYS A 22 27.25 -14.45 8.73
N ARG A 23 26.15 -14.21 9.43
CA ARG A 23 25.75 -14.99 10.60
C ARG A 23 24.73 -16.09 10.28
N ASN A 24 24.23 -16.11 9.03
CA ASN A 24 23.15 -16.98 8.56
C ASN A 24 21.92 -16.88 9.49
N LYS A 25 21.49 -15.65 9.76
CA LYS A 25 20.43 -15.39 10.73
C LYS A 25 19.40 -14.39 10.18
N SER A 26 18.12 -14.73 10.32
CA SER A 26 16.99 -13.84 10.03
C SER A 26 16.74 -12.89 11.20
N GLY A 27 16.25 -11.70 10.89
CA GLY A 27 15.87 -10.63 11.80
C GLY A 27 15.85 -9.29 11.06
N ILE A 28 15.17 -8.30 11.58
CA ILE A 28 15.16 -6.96 10.95
C ILE A 28 16.45 -6.24 11.35
N TYR A 29 17.25 -5.92 10.36
CA TYR A 29 18.54 -5.24 10.52
C TYR A 29 18.54 -3.91 9.79
N LEU A 30 18.81 -2.82 10.53
CA LEU A 30 19.12 -1.53 9.93
C LEU A 30 20.54 -1.55 9.37
N ILE A 31 20.71 -1.17 8.10
CA ILE A 31 22.02 -1.01 7.48
C ILE A 31 22.71 0.20 8.09
N GLN A 32 23.93 0.00 8.58
CA GLN A 32 24.72 1.05 9.23
C GLN A 32 25.52 1.86 8.20
N GLY A 33 25.58 3.18 8.41
CA GLY A 33 26.34 4.09 7.56
C GLY A 33 25.89 5.54 7.76
N ASP A 34 26.61 6.46 7.14
CA ASP A 34 26.28 7.89 7.21
C ASP A 34 24.91 8.12 6.52
N ASN A 35 24.06 8.88 7.17
CA ASN A 35 22.71 9.21 6.74
C ASN A 35 21.76 7.99 6.58
N LYS A 36 22.10 6.85 7.20
CA LYS A 36 21.23 5.68 7.24
C LYS A 36 20.23 5.77 8.38
N GLY A 37 19.03 5.28 8.15
CA GLY A 37 17.93 5.26 9.10
C GLY A 37 16.64 4.84 8.39
N TRP A 38 15.62 4.54 9.16
CA TRP A 38 14.28 4.37 8.61
C TRP A 38 13.76 5.73 8.08
N ALA A 39 12.98 5.71 7.03
CA ALA A 39 12.50 6.93 6.39
C ALA A 39 11.36 7.58 7.18
N ASP A 40 10.40 6.80 7.62
CA ASP A 40 9.28 7.24 8.44
C ASP A 40 9.33 6.55 9.81
N ASN A 41 9.71 7.30 10.84
CA ASN A 41 9.83 6.77 12.21
C ASN A 41 8.64 7.12 13.09
N ASP A 42 7.67 7.86 12.58
CA ASP A 42 6.54 8.35 13.36
C ASP A 42 5.49 7.26 13.60
N LEU A 43 5.46 6.27 12.70
CA LEU A 43 4.53 5.15 12.76
C LEU A 43 5.32 3.84 12.87
N VAL A 44 5.22 3.21 14.01
CA VAL A 44 5.73 1.87 14.26
C VAL A 44 4.53 0.94 14.27
N ASP A 45 4.52 -0.07 13.44
CA ASP A 45 3.53 -1.13 13.50
C ASP A 45 4.13 -2.41 14.09
N ASN A 46 3.25 -3.30 14.53
CA ASN A 46 3.64 -4.54 15.17
C ASN A 46 3.97 -5.66 14.18
N GLU A 47 3.74 -5.44 12.90
CA GLU A 47 3.91 -6.49 11.89
C GLU A 47 5.38 -6.87 11.74
N ASN A 48 6.24 -5.87 11.51
CA ASN A 48 7.69 -6.07 11.40
C ASN A 48 8.49 -5.16 12.36
N GLY A 49 7.83 -4.52 13.31
CA GLY A 49 8.46 -3.61 14.27
C GLY A 49 8.88 -2.26 13.70
N ASN A 50 8.58 -1.99 12.43
CA ASN A 50 8.84 -0.71 11.78
C ASN A 50 7.93 -0.53 10.57
N PHE A 51 7.32 0.63 10.45
CA PHE A 51 6.39 0.96 9.37
C PHE A 51 7.06 1.02 7.99
N ASP A 52 8.32 1.44 7.93
CA ASP A 52 9.12 1.52 6.69
C ASP A 52 9.56 0.17 6.14
N TYR A 53 9.38 -0.91 6.87
CA TYR A 53 9.93 -2.19 6.52
C TYR A 53 8.84 -3.26 6.38
N LEU A 54 8.85 -3.99 5.29
CA LEU A 54 8.02 -5.17 5.09
C LEU A 54 8.87 -6.45 5.03
N MET A 55 9.73 -6.57 4.03
CA MET A 55 10.56 -7.78 3.81
C MET A 55 11.79 -7.50 2.93
N TYR A 56 12.73 -8.40 2.93
CA TYR A 56 13.95 -8.41 2.10
C TYR A 56 14.84 -7.18 2.29
N ALA A 57 15.38 -6.64 1.19
CA ALA A 57 16.20 -5.44 1.18
C ALA A 57 15.31 -4.21 0.94
N ASN A 58 15.18 -3.37 1.95
CA ASN A 58 14.35 -2.18 1.92
C ASN A 58 15.06 -1.01 1.27
N LEU A 59 14.44 -0.41 0.26
CA LEU A 59 14.97 0.75 -0.44
C LEU A 59 15.04 1.98 0.48
N ASP A 60 16.13 2.74 0.34
CA ASP A 60 16.30 4.00 1.05
C ASP A 60 15.65 5.15 0.24
N TYR A 61 14.36 5.40 0.47
CA TYR A 61 13.60 6.44 -0.22
C TYR A 61 14.03 7.88 0.10
N LYS A 62 15.07 8.07 0.94
CA LYS A 62 15.74 9.35 1.17
C LYS A 62 17.01 9.51 0.33
N HIS A 63 17.51 8.42 -0.28
CA HIS A 63 18.72 8.46 -1.09
C HIS A 63 18.45 9.08 -2.46
N PRO A 64 19.17 10.16 -2.87
CA PRO A 64 18.87 10.87 -4.12
C PRO A 64 18.90 9.98 -5.37
N GLU A 65 19.92 9.10 -5.49
CA GLU A 65 20.04 8.19 -6.63
C GLU A 65 18.88 7.19 -6.70
N VAL A 66 18.34 6.75 -5.56
CA VAL A 66 17.16 5.87 -5.51
C VAL A 66 15.93 6.61 -6.02
N ILE A 67 15.73 7.84 -5.54
CA ILE A 67 14.60 8.69 -5.95
C ILE A 67 14.65 8.93 -7.46
N GLU A 68 15.79 9.41 -7.97
CA GLU A 68 15.99 9.69 -9.40
C GLU A 68 15.74 8.44 -10.25
N ASN A 69 16.32 7.30 -9.86
CA ASN A 69 16.15 6.05 -10.60
C ASN A 69 14.70 5.56 -10.65
N ILE A 70 13.93 5.70 -9.56
CA ILE A 70 12.52 5.31 -9.54
C ILE A 70 11.70 6.23 -10.44
N TYR A 71 11.98 7.53 -10.49
CA TYR A 71 11.29 8.48 -11.35
C TYR A 71 11.59 8.18 -12.82
N GLU A 72 12.85 7.96 -13.19
CA GLU A 72 13.23 7.55 -14.55
C GLU A 72 12.58 6.21 -14.95
N TRP A 73 12.52 5.26 -14.01
CA TRP A 73 11.83 3.99 -14.24
C TRP A 73 10.34 4.20 -14.53
N ALA A 74 9.67 5.06 -13.78
CA ALA A 74 8.24 5.32 -13.98
C ALA A 74 7.98 5.96 -15.35
N ASP A 75 8.78 6.94 -15.75
CA ASP A 75 8.69 7.57 -17.07
C ASP A 75 8.86 6.52 -18.18
N TRP A 76 9.94 5.76 -18.12
CA TRP A 76 10.19 4.66 -19.06
C TRP A 76 9.07 3.63 -19.10
N PHE A 77 8.54 3.26 -17.93
CA PHE A 77 7.50 2.23 -17.83
C PHE A 77 6.20 2.71 -18.49
N VAL A 78 5.77 3.93 -18.20
CA VAL A 78 4.57 4.51 -18.82
C VAL A 78 4.73 4.67 -20.33
N GLU A 79 5.87 5.21 -20.80
CA GLU A 79 6.15 5.37 -22.22
C GLU A 79 6.18 4.02 -22.96
N THR A 80 6.74 2.98 -22.32
CA THR A 80 6.88 1.66 -22.96
C THR A 80 5.58 0.88 -23.01
N THR A 81 4.77 0.97 -21.95
CA THR A 81 3.57 0.13 -21.79
C THR A 81 2.27 0.84 -22.17
N GLY A 82 2.26 2.17 -22.12
CA GLY A 82 1.05 2.96 -22.37
C GLY A 82 -0.02 2.82 -21.28
N VAL A 83 0.35 2.42 -20.07
CA VAL A 83 -0.60 2.34 -18.93
C VAL A 83 -1.11 3.72 -18.55
N GLN A 84 -2.35 3.78 -18.08
CA GLN A 84 -3.03 5.03 -17.72
C GLN A 84 -3.23 5.16 -16.20
N GLY A 85 -2.55 4.32 -15.42
CA GLY A 85 -2.63 4.34 -13.97
C GLY A 85 -1.72 3.33 -13.29
N PHE A 86 -1.59 3.46 -11.97
CA PHE A 86 -0.81 2.55 -11.13
C PHE A 86 -1.65 2.02 -9.96
N ARG A 87 -1.48 0.73 -9.65
CA ARG A 87 -1.69 0.20 -8.32
C ARG A 87 -0.34 0.21 -7.61
N MET A 88 -0.28 0.89 -6.48
CA MET A 88 0.92 0.93 -5.65
C MET A 88 0.78 -0.09 -4.53
N ASP A 89 1.68 -1.08 -4.53
CA ASP A 89 1.71 -2.17 -3.57
C ASP A 89 2.31 -1.72 -2.24
N ALA A 90 1.79 -2.24 -1.13
CA ALA A 90 2.34 -2.11 0.22
C ALA A 90 2.75 -0.67 0.61
N VAL A 91 1.97 0.34 0.24
CA VAL A 91 2.32 1.77 0.48
C VAL A 91 2.45 2.12 1.96
N LYS A 92 1.89 1.31 2.85
CA LYS A 92 2.09 1.41 4.30
C LYS A 92 3.58 1.32 4.69
N HIS A 93 4.37 0.58 3.91
CA HIS A 93 5.78 0.31 4.14
C HIS A 93 6.72 1.13 3.24
N ILE A 94 6.20 2.18 2.62
CA ILE A 94 6.96 3.13 1.81
C ILE A 94 6.81 4.53 2.42
N ASP A 95 7.92 5.28 2.51
CA ASP A 95 7.88 6.67 3.02
C ASP A 95 6.74 7.47 2.36
N SER A 96 5.84 7.97 3.19
CA SER A 96 4.66 8.72 2.73
C SER A 96 5.04 10.03 2.03
N PHE A 97 6.16 10.67 2.43
CA PHE A 97 6.66 11.87 1.78
C PHE A 97 7.18 11.56 0.37
N PHE A 98 7.90 10.44 0.22
CA PHE A 98 8.32 9.95 -1.09
C PHE A 98 7.10 9.66 -1.97
N MET A 99 6.12 8.89 -1.47
CA MET A 99 4.91 8.53 -2.22
C MET A 99 4.16 9.77 -2.71
N ARG A 100 3.96 10.75 -1.83
CA ARG A 100 3.29 12.01 -2.18
C ARG A 100 3.99 12.73 -3.34
N ASN A 101 5.32 12.86 -3.27
CA ASN A 101 6.10 13.57 -4.29
C ASN A 101 6.19 12.79 -5.60
N PHE A 102 6.36 11.48 -5.52
CA PHE A 102 6.41 10.59 -6.67
C PHE A 102 5.09 10.65 -7.47
N ILE A 103 3.94 10.50 -6.81
CA ILE A 103 2.65 10.56 -7.49
C ILE A 103 2.35 11.95 -8.02
N ARG A 104 2.78 13.00 -7.34
CA ARG A 104 2.69 14.37 -7.88
C ARG A 104 3.45 14.48 -9.20
N ASP A 105 4.71 14.06 -9.25
CA ASP A 105 5.53 14.10 -10.46
C ASP A 105 4.91 13.31 -11.61
N VAL A 106 4.45 12.09 -11.33
CA VAL A 106 3.75 11.26 -12.33
C VAL A 106 2.52 11.98 -12.90
N LYS A 107 1.66 12.54 -12.04
CA LYS A 107 0.46 13.25 -12.49
C LYS A 107 0.76 14.58 -13.20
N GLU A 108 1.84 15.26 -12.85
CA GLU A 108 2.31 16.45 -13.57
C GLU A 108 2.77 16.12 -15.00
N LYS A 109 3.39 14.96 -15.20
CA LYS A 109 3.89 14.51 -16.52
C LYS A 109 2.82 13.83 -17.37
N GLN A 110 1.99 12.98 -16.77
CA GLN A 110 1.02 12.15 -17.48
C GLN A 110 -0.39 12.77 -17.57
N GLY A 111 -0.67 13.78 -16.75
CA GLY A 111 -1.99 14.40 -16.62
C GLY A 111 -2.68 14.02 -15.31
N GLN A 112 -3.58 14.90 -14.84
CA GLN A 112 -4.28 14.70 -13.56
C GLN A 112 -5.22 13.49 -13.55
N ASP A 113 -5.65 13.05 -14.73
CA ASP A 113 -6.53 11.88 -14.92
C ASP A 113 -5.76 10.54 -14.84
N PHE A 114 -4.41 10.58 -14.72
CA PHE A 114 -3.63 9.36 -14.48
C PHE A 114 -4.03 8.76 -13.13
N TYR A 115 -4.74 7.63 -13.20
CA TYR A 115 -5.39 7.05 -12.03
C TYR A 115 -4.38 6.30 -11.14
N VAL A 116 -4.38 6.59 -9.84
CA VAL A 116 -3.49 5.92 -8.90
C VAL A 116 -4.28 5.52 -7.66
N PHE A 117 -4.09 4.29 -7.21
CA PHE A 117 -4.52 3.85 -5.89
C PHE A 117 -3.46 3.00 -5.21
N GLY A 118 -3.44 3.05 -3.88
CA GLY A 118 -2.46 2.39 -3.03
C GLY A 118 -3.06 1.32 -2.14
N GLU A 119 -2.30 0.28 -1.93
CA GLU A 119 -2.59 -0.71 -0.92
C GLU A 119 -2.01 -0.27 0.43
N PHE A 120 -2.79 0.48 1.20
CA PHE A 120 -2.52 0.77 2.59
C PHE A 120 -3.26 -0.25 3.45
N TRP A 121 -2.61 -1.40 3.73
CA TRP A 121 -3.26 -2.48 4.45
C TRP A 121 -3.40 -2.16 5.94
N ASN A 122 -4.45 -1.46 6.28
CA ASN A 122 -4.80 -1.10 7.65
C ASN A 122 -6.33 -0.93 7.78
N GLY A 123 -6.91 -1.64 8.75
CA GLY A 123 -8.34 -1.56 9.06
C GLY A 123 -8.69 -0.48 10.10
N ASN A 124 -7.76 0.40 10.46
CA ASN A 124 -8.00 1.47 11.42
C ASN A 124 -8.36 2.77 10.70
N GLU A 125 -9.49 3.36 11.08
CA GLU A 125 -10.01 4.61 10.49
C GLU A 125 -9.06 5.79 10.68
N GLU A 126 -8.49 5.97 11.88
CA GLU A 126 -7.60 7.08 12.20
C GLU A 126 -6.29 7.01 11.41
N ASP A 127 -5.73 5.80 11.27
CA ASP A 127 -4.51 5.58 10.49
C ASP A 127 -4.74 5.85 9.00
N ASN A 128 -5.88 5.42 8.44
CA ASN A 128 -6.26 5.70 7.06
C ASN A 128 -6.41 7.21 6.82
N ASN A 129 -7.09 7.92 7.71
CA ASN A 129 -7.25 9.37 7.64
C ASN A 129 -5.89 10.07 7.72
N THR A 130 -5.04 9.67 8.67
CA THR A 130 -3.70 10.23 8.85
C THR A 130 -2.85 10.01 7.60
N TYR A 131 -2.89 8.82 7.00
CA TYR A 131 -2.15 8.54 5.79
C TYR A 131 -2.64 9.37 4.59
N LEU A 132 -3.96 9.47 4.37
CA LEU A 132 -4.54 10.32 3.33
C LEU A 132 -4.09 11.78 3.45
N GLU A 133 -4.05 12.33 4.67
CA GLU A 133 -3.55 13.68 4.89
C GLU A 133 -2.04 13.79 4.59
N LYS A 134 -1.23 12.82 5.01
CA LYS A 134 0.22 12.81 4.72
C LYS A 134 0.53 12.80 3.22
N ILE A 135 -0.23 12.06 2.43
CA ILE A 135 -0.08 12.04 0.98
C ILE A 135 -0.84 13.17 0.25
N GLU A 136 -1.44 14.09 0.98
CA GLU A 136 -2.26 15.19 0.44
C GLU A 136 -3.39 14.71 -0.48
N LYS A 137 -3.96 13.53 -0.18
CA LYS A 137 -5.06 12.91 -0.96
C LYS A 137 -4.76 12.79 -2.46
N ARG A 138 -3.49 12.55 -2.81
CA ARG A 138 -3.05 12.50 -4.22
C ARG A 138 -3.43 11.22 -4.94
N PHE A 139 -3.77 10.18 -4.19
CA PHE A 139 -4.25 8.90 -4.71
C PHE A 139 -5.19 8.23 -3.74
N ASP A 140 -5.97 7.29 -4.24
CA ASP A 140 -6.97 6.58 -3.49
C ASP A 140 -6.38 5.38 -2.74
N LEU A 141 -7.09 4.85 -1.75
CA LEU A 141 -6.66 3.69 -0.98
C LEU A 141 -7.68 2.55 -1.09
N VAL A 142 -7.19 1.33 -1.03
CA VAL A 142 -8.08 0.16 -0.86
C VAL A 142 -8.79 0.22 0.49
N ASP A 143 -10.08 -0.06 0.51
CA ASP A 143 -10.90 -0.01 1.73
C ASP A 143 -10.83 -1.35 2.49
N VAL A 144 -9.74 -1.53 3.25
CA VAL A 144 -9.53 -2.72 4.08
C VAL A 144 -10.56 -2.83 5.19
N SER A 145 -11.02 -1.70 5.73
CA SER A 145 -12.04 -1.69 6.80
C SER A 145 -13.36 -2.26 6.30
N LEU A 146 -13.81 -1.85 5.10
CA LEU A 146 -15.01 -2.44 4.49
C LEU A 146 -14.82 -3.93 4.21
N HIS A 147 -13.67 -4.33 3.64
CA HIS A 147 -13.37 -5.74 3.43
C HIS A 147 -13.49 -6.55 4.73
N ASN A 148 -12.89 -6.06 5.84
CA ASN A 148 -12.98 -6.71 7.15
C ASN A 148 -14.43 -6.82 7.64
N ASN A 149 -15.24 -5.78 7.44
CA ASN A 149 -16.66 -5.81 7.78
C ASN A 149 -17.42 -6.85 6.97
N LEU A 150 -17.16 -6.95 5.65
CA LEU A 150 -17.76 -7.96 4.77
C LEU A 150 -17.35 -9.39 5.19
N HIS A 151 -16.06 -9.60 5.50
CA HIS A 151 -15.58 -10.88 6.02
C HIS A 151 -16.28 -11.24 7.34
N ASN A 152 -16.32 -10.32 8.30
CA ASN A 152 -16.97 -10.52 9.61
C ASN A 152 -18.47 -10.82 9.45
N ALA A 153 -19.16 -10.08 8.58
CA ALA A 153 -20.58 -10.33 8.29
C ALA A 153 -20.80 -11.72 7.70
N SER A 154 -19.94 -12.13 6.76
CA SER A 154 -20.04 -13.45 6.14
C SER A 154 -19.79 -14.60 7.12
N THR A 155 -18.88 -14.39 8.08
CA THR A 155 -18.50 -15.40 9.08
C THR A 155 -19.52 -15.48 10.23
N ALA A 156 -20.01 -14.34 10.73
CA ALA A 156 -21.00 -14.32 11.81
C ALA A 156 -22.43 -14.63 11.34
N GLY A 157 -22.72 -14.47 10.06
CA GLY A 157 -24.04 -14.78 9.50
C GLY A 157 -25.17 -13.99 10.14
N ALA A 158 -26.16 -14.70 10.71
CA ALA A 158 -27.33 -14.07 11.33
C ALA A 158 -27.03 -13.25 12.59
N ASP A 159 -25.87 -13.43 13.19
CA ASP A 159 -25.46 -12.71 14.39
C ASP A 159 -24.79 -11.35 14.07
N TYR A 160 -24.57 -11.02 12.79
CA TYR A 160 -23.99 -9.74 12.38
C TYR A 160 -25.08 -8.69 12.15
N ASP A 161 -24.90 -7.50 12.70
CA ASP A 161 -25.77 -6.36 12.44
C ASP A 161 -25.37 -5.67 11.12
N LEU A 162 -26.08 -5.94 10.05
CA LEU A 162 -25.82 -5.38 8.73
C LEU A 162 -25.95 -3.84 8.68
N THR A 163 -26.57 -3.19 9.65
CA THR A 163 -26.64 -1.73 9.71
C THR A 163 -25.26 -1.10 9.96
N THR A 164 -24.29 -1.88 10.47
CA THR A 164 -22.93 -1.47 10.76
C THR A 164 -21.93 -1.81 9.65
N ILE A 165 -22.38 -2.34 8.51
CA ILE A 165 -21.49 -2.87 7.47
C ILE A 165 -20.49 -1.85 6.92
N PHE A 166 -20.85 -0.58 6.92
CA PHE A 166 -19.98 0.52 6.47
C PHE A 166 -19.30 1.26 7.63
N ASP A 167 -19.50 0.86 8.89
CA ASP A 167 -18.91 1.57 10.01
C ASP A 167 -17.37 1.50 9.95
N HIS A 168 -16.73 2.64 10.23
CA HIS A 168 -15.28 2.82 10.18
C HIS A 168 -14.63 2.52 8.82
N SER A 169 -15.42 2.38 7.76
CA SER A 169 -14.91 2.16 6.42
C SER A 169 -14.43 3.45 5.77
N LEU A 170 -13.44 3.32 4.89
CA LEU A 170 -12.93 4.45 4.13
C LEU A 170 -14.02 5.03 3.22
N VAL A 171 -14.80 4.17 2.58
CA VAL A 171 -15.88 4.57 1.69
C VAL A 171 -17.01 5.32 2.39
N LYS A 172 -17.19 5.15 3.69
CA LYS A 172 -18.17 5.93 4.48
C LYS A 172 -17.67 7.36 4.72
N ASN A 173 -16.37 7.52 4.98
CA ASN A 173 -15.80 8.78 5.43
C ASN A 173 -15.18 9.60 4.29
N HIS A 174 -14.63 8.92 3.30
CA HIS A 174 -13.95 9.47 2.13
C HIS A 174 -14.31 8.69 0.87
N PRO A 175 -15.58 8.70 0.43
CA PRO A 175 -16.03 7.90 -0.71
C PRO A 175 -15.22 8.19 -1.98
N GLU A 176 -14.79 9.45 -2.16
CA GLU A 176 -13.98 9.91 -3.29
C GLU A 176 -12.55 9.36 -3.30
N HIS A 177 -12.08 8.77 -2.19
CA HIS A 177 -10.73 8.23 -2.03
C HIS A 177 -10.72 6.74 -1.67
N ALA A 178 -11.86 6.05 -1.81
CA ALA A 178 -12.00 4.66 -1.43
C ALA A 178 -12.11 3.74 -2.65
N VAL A 179 -11.21 2.75 -2.72
CA VAL A 179 -11.31 1.63 -3.67
C VAL A 179 -11.87 0.42 -2.94
N THR A 180 -13.15 0.17 -3.12
CA THR A 180 -13.83 -0.94 -2.46
C THR A 180 -13.53 -2.28 -3.15
N PHE A 181 -13.44 -3.35 -2.39
CA PHE A 181 -13.25 -4.71 -2.88
C PHE A 181 -13.90 -5.73 -1.95
N VAL A 182 -14.23 -6.92 -2.47
CA VAL A 182 -14.77 -8.03 -1.68
C VAL A 182 -13.64 -8.95 -1.23
N ASP A 183 -12.87 -9.45 -2.17
CA ASP A 183 -11.67 -10.27 -1.93
C ASP A 183 -10.56 -9.85 -2.90
N ASN A 184 -9.32 -10.13 -2.53
CA ASN A 184 -8.16 -10.05 -3.42
C ASN A 184 -7.28 -11.31 -3.31
N HIS A 185 -6.11 -11.29 -3.95
CA HIS A 185 -5.20 -12.44 -3.99
C HIS A 185 -4.57 -12.75 -2.62
N ASP A 186 -4.45 -11.75 -1.72
CA ASP A 186 -3.86 -11.93 -0.38
C ASP A 186 -4.88 -12.33 0.68
N THR A 187 -6.18 -12.09 0.45
CA THR A 187 -7.25 -12.47 1.39
C THR A 187 -7.74 -13.91 1.20
N GLN A 188 -7.26 -14.61 0.17
CA GLN A 188 -7.64 -15.99 -0.11
C GLN A 188 -7.14 -16.96 0.95
N ARG A 189 -7.79 -18.12 1.02
CA ARG A 189 -7.38 -19.22 1.92
C ARG A 189 -5.92 -19.60 1.70
N GLY A 190 -5.16 -19.67 2.78
CA GLY A 190 -3.73 -20.02 2.79
C GLY A 190 -2.78 -18.88 2.44
N GLN A 191 -3.28 -17.66 2.23
CA GLN A 191 -2.45 -16.47 2.05
C GLN A 191 -2.19 -15.75 3.37
N ALA A 192 -1.23 -14.83 3.36
CA ALA A 192 -0.75 -14.14 4.57
C ALA A 192 -1.84 -13.30 5.27
N LEU A 193 -2.77 -12.76 4.51
CA LEU A 193 -3.87 -11.91 4.98
C LEU A 193 -5.22 -12.61 4.91
N GLU A 194 -5.22 -13.94 5.08
CA GLU A 194 -6.43 -14.76 4.95
C GLU A 194 -7.63 -14.18 5.71
N SER A 195 -8.59 -13.67 4.96
CA SER A 195 -9.85 -13.08 5.44
C SER A 195 -10.95 -13.19 4.38
N THR A 196 -11.00 -14.35 3.71
CA THR A 196 -11.95 -14.60 2.62
C THR A 196 -13.39 -14.35 3.06
N VAL A 197 -14.15 -13.61 2.25
CA VAL A 197 -15.60 -13.49 2.39
C VAL A 197 -16.25 -14.82 1.98
N GLU A 198 -17.13 -15.35 2.83
CA GLU A 198 -17.77 -16.65 2.59
C GLU A 198 -18.66 -16.63 1.33
N GLU A 199 -18.65 -17.71 0.56
CA GLU A 199 -19.29 -17.82 -0.76
C GLU A 199 -20.77 -17.42 -0.75
N TRP A 200 -21.50 -17.77 0.32
CA TRP A 200 -22.93 -17.46 0.46
C TRP A 200 -23.21 -15.96 0.51
N PHE A 201 -22.25 -15.14 1.04
CA PHE A 201 -22.40 -13.69 1.22
C PHE A 201 -21.84 -12.89 0.05
N LYS A 202 -20.96 -13.46 -0.78
CA LYS A 202 -20.33 -12.74 -1.91
C LYS A 202 -21.31 -12.00 -2.82
N PRO A 203 -22.46 -12.60 -3.23
CA PRO A 203 -23.41 -11.85 -4.06
C PRO A 203 -23.93 -10.58 -3.40
N ALA A 204 -24.19 -10.62 -2.08
CA ALA A 204 -24.63 -9.45 -1.31
C ALA A 204 -23.48 -8.43 -1.16
N ALA A 205 -22.26 -8.89 -0.87
CA ALA A 205 -21.08 -8.04 -0.77
C ALA A 205 -20.79 -7.29 -2.08
N TYR A 206 -20.85 -7.98 -3.23
CA TYR A 206 -20.71 -7.32 -4.54
C TYR A 206 -21.85 -6.35 -4.82
N ALA A 207 -23.09 -6.69 -4.45
CA ALA A 207 -24.21 -5.76 -4.59
C ALA A 207 -24.00 -4.48 -3.77
N LEU A 208 -23.49 -4.61 -2.53
CA LEU A 208 -23.20 -3.46 -1.66
C LEU A 208 -22.15 -2.52 -2.27
N ILE A 209 -21.06 -3.04 -2.82
CA ILE A 209 -19.98 -2.20 -3.37
C ILE A 209 -20.27 -1.66 -4.78
N LEU A 210 -21.14 -2.31 -5.57
CA LEU A 210 -21.42 -1.93 -6.96
C LEU A 210 -22.70 -1.12 -7.14
N LEU A 211 -23.68 -1.25 -6.24
CA LEU A 211 -25.02 -0.66 -6.37
C LEU A 211 -25.31 0.40 -5.31
N ARG A 212 -24.36 0.66 -4.44
CA ARG A 212 -24.47 1.75 -3.46
C ARG A 212 -24.58 3.08 -4.19
N GLU A 213 -25.53 3.91 -3.79
CA GLU A 213 -25.57 5.33 -4.17
C GLU A 213 -24.60 6.13 -3.28
N ASP A 214 -23.88 7.08 -3.86
CA ASP A 214 -22.94 7.97 -3.16
C ASP A 214 -23.70 9.02 -2.31
#